data_cf4c82380e65ecb93805e42cc386af11
#
_entry.id   cf4c82380e65ecb93805e42cc386af11
#
_cell.length_a   1.000
_cell.length_b   1.000
_cell.length_c   1.000
_cell.angle_alpha   90.00
_cell.angle_beta   90.00
_cell.angle_gamma   90.00
#
_symmetry.space_group_name_H-M   'P 1'
#
loop_
_entity.id
_entity.type
_entity.pdbx_description
1 polymer ?
#
loop_
_entity_poly.entity_id
_entity_poly.type
_entity_poly.pdbx_seq_one_letter_code
_entity_poly.pdbx_strand_id
1 'polypeptide(L)'
;MIAARFPHLYALLIIPLFLLGVANTCQARIGDTLEEAIQRYGKVVNKASAGEFAMFKEASYYVTAHFHDNRTDAITYVKTAPGTSSKGAFSDPEIEMLLRINGNGQTWERSKAKAGLYEWNTEDSELRAVYSESKFLVITTAGYLKRLEEAAKKKKAAAEENKKKTPSHSREKGTAGNRKSTPSPGKSSPASEGRGD
;
A
#
# COMPACT_ATOMS: atom_id res chain seq x y z
N MET A 1 0.10 75.43 14.97
CA MET A 1 0.27 74.38 13.98
C MET A 1 0.86 73.18 14.67
N ILE A 2 0.02 72.14 14.95
CA ILE A 2 0.46 70.93 15.66
C ILE A 2 0.17 69.77 14.72
N ALA A 3 1.26 69.16 14.18
CA ALA A 3 1.20 68.00 13.32
C ALA A 3 1.19 66.76 14.21
N ALA A 4 0.04 66.10 14.36
CA ALA A 4 -0.10 64.82 15.02
C ALA A 4 0.39 63.71 14.11
N ARG A 5 1.55 63.06 14.47
CA ARG A 5 2.08 61.87 13.84
C ARG A 5 1.33 60.67 14.39
N PHE A 6 0.65 59.87 13.56
CA PHE A 6 0.09 58.55 13.88
C PHE A 6 0.97 57.44 13.29
N PRO A 7 1.99 56.92 14.03
CA PRO A 7 2.83 55.83 13.51
C PRO A 7 2.29 54.41 13.81
N HIS A 8 1.13 54.23 14.44
CA HIS A 8 0.73 52.92 14.95
C HIS A 8 -0.28 52.13 14.11
N LEU A 9 -0.76 52.70 12.98
CA LEU A 9 -1.78 52.02 12.16
C LEU A 9 -1.26 50.92 11.27
N TYR A 10 0.03 50.85 10.98
CA TYR A 10 0.63 49.86 10.08
C TYR A 10 0.99 48.54 10.77
N ALA A 11 1.15 48.53 12.10
CA ALA A 11 1.52 47.33 12.85
C ALA A 11 0.38 46.29 12.94
N LEU A 12 -0.88 46.70 12.81
CA LEU A 12 -2.05 45.84 12.97
C LEU A 12 -2.42 45.08 11.68
N LEU A 13 -1.86 45.45 10.53
CA LEU A 13 -2.19 44.89 9.22
C LEU A 13 -1.25 43.73 8.80
N ILE A 14 -0.12 43.55 9.48
CA ILE A 14 0.89 42.55 9.15
C ILE A 14 0.62 41.20 9.85
N ILE A 15 -0.07 41.20 10.99
CA ILE A 15 -0.31 39.98 11.79
C ILE A 15 -1.23 38.97 11.11
N PRO A 16 -2.32 39.31 10.39
CA PRO A 16 -3.18 38.31 9.77
C PRO A 16 -2.56 37.65 8.52
N LEU A 17 -1.54 38.24 7.89
CA LEU A 17 -0.93 37.68 6.70
C LEU A 17 -0.01 36.48 6.98
N PHE A 18 0.47 36.35 8.22
CA PHE A 18 1.34 35.22 8.61
C PHE A 18 0.58 33.96 9.03
N LEU A 19 -0.73 34.06 9.29
CA LEU A 19 -1.60 32.95 9.72
C LEU A 19 -2.21 32.14 8.55
N LEU A 20 -2.08 32.60 7.31
CA LEU A 20 -2.63 31.94 6.11
C LEU A 20 -1.68 30.91 5.46
N GLY A 21 -0.51 30.65 6.03
CA GLY A 21 0.58 29.94 5.37
C GLY A 21 0.75 28.45 5.71
N VAL A 22 -0.06 27.81 6.53
CA VAL A 22 0.12 26.39 6.88
C VAL A 22 -1.14 25.59 6.59
N ALA A 23 -1.54 25.53 5.33
CA ALA A 23 -2.28 24.39 4.86
C ALA A 23 -1.27 23.22 4.83
N ASN A 24 -1.07 22.56 5.99
CA ASN A 24 -0.41 21.27 6.04
C ASN A 24 -1.23 20.32 5.21
N THR A 25 -0.83 20.12 3.95
CA THR A 25 -1.33 19.03 3.13
C THR A 25 -0.91 17.73 3.82
N CYS A 26 -1.87 17.15 4.50
CA CYS A 26 -1.72 15.98 5.35
C CYS A 26 -1.60 14.75 4.47
N GLN A 27 -0.36 14.39 4.04
CA GLN A 27 -0.16 13.20 3.22
C GLN A 27 1.15 12.52 3.64
N ALA A 28 1.14 11.18 3.84
CA ALA A 28 2.34 10.41 4.19
C ALA A 28 3.37 10.55 3.10
N ARG A 29 4.58 10.63 3.54
CA ARG A 29 5.75 10.78 2.68
C ARG A 29 6.68 9.62 2.92
N ILE A 30 7.38 9.25 1.89
CA ILE A 30 8.57 8.44 2.03
C ILE A 30 9.52 9.13 3.01
N GLY A 31 10.03 8.39 3.98
CA GLY A 31 10.91 8.89 5.03
C GLY A 31 10.22 9.30 6.34
N ASP A 32 8.89 9.38 6.40
CA ASP A 32 8.16 9.66 7.64
C ASP A 32 8.34 8.53 8.66
N THR A 33 8.38 8.87 9.94
CA THR A 33 8.23 7.92 11.05
C THR A 33 6.78 7.47 11.19
N LEU A 34 6.52 6.43 12.00
CA LEU A 34 5.15 6.01 12.31
C LEU A 34 4.34 7.13 12.99
N GLU A 35 4.97 7.88 13.89
CA GLU A 35 4.35 9.00 14.59
C GLU A 35 3.97 10.12 13.63
N GLU A 36 4.83 10.47 12.69
CA GLU A 36 4.56 11.45 11.64
C GLU A 36 3.44 10.97 10.72
N ALA A 37 3.43 9.68 10.36
CA ALA A 37 2.35 9.09 9.57
C ALA A 37 1.01 9.11 10.33
N ILE A 38 0.99 8.86 11.65
CA ILE A 38 -0.20 8.96 12.49
C ILE A 38 -0.70 10.41 12.58
N GLN A 39 0.19 11.37 12.69
CA GLN A 39 -0.18 12.79 12.70
C GLN A 39 -0.83 13.21 11.37
N ARG A 40 -0.40 12.63 10.27
CA ARG A 40 -0.92 12.94 8.92
C ARG A 40 -2.23 12.24 8.58
N TYR A 41 -2.30 10.93 8.84
CA TYR A 41 -3.44 10.10 8.42
C TYR A 41 -4.41 9.77 9.54
N GLY A 42 -4.08 10.19 10.76
CA GLY A 42 -4.89 9.85 11.91
C GLY A 42 -4.69 8.41 12.38
N LYS A 43 -5.75 7.81 12.89
CA LYS A 43 -5.69 6.51 13.57
C LYS A 43 -5.30 5.37 12.62
N VAL A 44 -4.35 4.57 13.06
CA VAL A 44 -4.01 3.29 12.42
C VAL A 44 -5.21 2.35 12.47
N VAL A 45 -5.64 1.84 11.32
CA VAL A 45 -6.74 0.86 11.22
C VAL A 45 -6.24 -0.59 11.24
N ASN A 46 -4.98 -0.82 10.84
CA ASN A 46 -4.31 -2.11 10.95
C ASN A 46 -2.79 -1.92 10.96
N LYS A 47 -2.06 -2.77 11.70
CA LYS A 47 -0.60 -2.77 11.72
C LYS A 47 -0.04 -4.17 11.98
N ALA A 48 1.16 -4.45 11.47
CA ALA A 48 1.92 -5.65 11.86
C ALA A 48 2.39 -5.54 13.31
N SER A 49 2.47 -6.69 13.99
CA SER A 49 2.95 -6.77 15.38
C SER A 49 4.38 -6.25 15.54
N ALA A 50 5.23 -6.45 14.54
CA ALA A 50 6.62 -5.98 14.51
C ALA A 50 6.76 -4.51 14.05
N GLY A 51 5.67 -3.79 13.76
CA GLY A 51 5.73 -2.41 13.27
C GLY A 51 6.23 -2.26 11.83
N GLU A 52 6.35 -3.36 11.08
CA GLU A 52 6.84 -3.36 9.69
C GLU A 52 5.92 -2.61 8.73
N PHE A 53 4.63 -2.51 9.05
CA PHE A 53 3.68 -1.70 8.29
C PHE A 53 2.56 -1.15 9.18
N ALA A 54 1.96 -0.05 8.73
CA ALA A 54 0.72 0.48 9.26
C ALA A 54 -0.23 0.85 8.12
N MET A 55 -1.50 0.57 8.33
CA MET A 55 -2.56 0.93 7.40
C MET A 55 -3.42 2.03 8.00
N PHE A 56 -3.73 3.02 7.19
CA PHE A 56 -4.57 4.16 7.51
C PHE A 56 -5.75 4.22 6.55
N LYS A 57 -6.81 4.87 6.99
CA LYS A 57 -7.95 5.21 6.14
C LYS A 57 -8.18 6.71 6.22
N GLU A 58 -8.04 7.38 5.08
CA GLU A 58 -8.28 8.81 4.96
C GLU A 58 -9.20 9.10 3.79
N ALA A 59 -10.36 9.69 4.07
CA ALA A 59 -11.40 9.99 3.08
C ALA A 59 -11.70 8.78 2.18
N SER A 60 -11.32 8.87 0.89
CA SER A 60 -11.50 7.81 -0.12
C SER A 60 -10.28 6.92 -0.32
N TYR A 61 -9.26 6.99 0.52
CA TYR A 61 -8.03 6.23 0.36
C TYR A 61 -7.78 5.28 1.53
N TYR A 62 -7.30 4.08 1.21
CA TYR A 62 -6.50 3.27 2.13
C TYR A 62 -5.03 3.48 1.80
N VAL A 63 -4.25 3.76 2.82
CA VAL A 63 -2.82 4.02 2.71
C VAL A 63 -2.11 3.00 3.57
N THR A 64 -1.21 2.21 2.96
CA THR A 64 -0.35 1.28 3.69
C THR A 64 1.07 1.78 3.59
N ALA A 65 1.64 2.18 4.72
CA ALA A 65 3.04 2.58 4.85
C ALA A 65 3.85 1.40 5.38
N HIS A 66 4.96 1.07 4.73
CA HIS A 66 5.94 0.09 5.18
C HIS A 66 7.14 0.82 5.79
N PHE A 67 7.63 0.29 6.91
CA PHE A 67 8.70 0.91 7.67
C PHE A 67 9.94 0.03 7.69
N HIS A 68 11.10 0.66 7.56
CA HIS A 68 12.40 0.08 7.78
C HIS A 68 13.25 1.10 8.54
N ASP A 69 13.94 0.67 9.58
CA ASP A 69 14.71 1.54 10.47
C ASP A 69 13.91 2.76 10.95
N ASN A 70 12.64 2.51 11.34
CA ASN A 70 11.67 3.51 11.81
C ASN A 70 11.35 4.61 10.77
N ARG A 71 11.57 4.37 9.49
CA ARG A 71 11.25 5.28 8.39
C ARG A 71 10.42 4.59 7.32
N THR A 72 9.45 5.30 6.80
CA THR A 72 8.65 4.82 5.67
C THR A 72 9.51 4.70 4.42
N ASP A 73 9.59 3.52 3.86
CA ASP A 73 10.36 3.21 2.65
C ASP A 73 9.53 2.68 1.49
N ALA A 74 8.25 2.36 1.75
CA ALA A 74 7.26 2.10 0.71
C ALA A 74 5.86 2.53 1.16
N ILE A 75 5.08 3.08 0.22
CA ILE A 75 3.68 3.47 0.45
C ILE A 75 2.83 2.91 -0.66
N THR A 76 1.71 2.30 -0.29
CA THR A 76 0.68 1.85 -1.22
C THR A 76 -0.60 2.64 -0.99
N TYR A 77 -1.11 3.27 -2.03
CA TYR A 77 -2.40 3.94 -2.05
C TYR A 77 -3.42 3.08 -2.79
N VAL A 78 -4.57 2.87 -2.17
CA VAL A 78 -5.73 2.22 -2.78
C VAL A 78 -6.92 3.15 -2.62
N LYS A 79 -7.48 3.61 -3.75
CA LYS A 79 -8.67 4.44 -3.74
C LYS A 79 -9.92 3.57 -3.64
N THR A 80 -10.90 3.98 -2.84
CA THR A 80 -12.23 3.36 -2.81
C THR A 80 -13.19 4.15 -3.69
N ALA A 81 -14.04 3.47 -4.44
CA ALA A 81 -15.09 4.14 -5.19
C ALA A 81 -16.16 4.69 -4.22
N PRO A 82 -16.70 5.89 -4.48
CA PRO A 82 -17.70 6.49 -3.60
C PRO A 82 -18.89 5.56 -3.34
N GLY A 83 -19.29 5.43 -2.07
CA GLY A 83 -20.44 4.63 -1.66
C GLY A 83 -20.30 3.12 -1.79
N THR A 84 -19.10 2.61 -2.10
CA THR A 84 -18.84 1.17 -2.27
C THR A 84 -17.56 0.74 -1.56
N SER A 85 -17.38 -0.58 -1.41
CA SER A 85 -16.10 -1.19 -0.97
C SER A 85 -15.17 -1.47 -2.15
N SER A 86 -15.58 -1.16 -3.38
CA SER A 86 -14.82 -1.44 -4.59
C SER A 86 -13.64 -0.48 -4.71
N LYS A 87 -12.55 -0.95 -5.35
CA LYS A 87 -11.42 -0.10 -5.68
C LYS A 87 -11.80 0.89 -6.78
N GLY A 88 -11.51 2.18 -6.55
CA GLY A 88 -11.63 3.25 -7.52
C GLY A 88 -10.35 3.40 -8.36
N ALA A 89 -10.47 3.90 -9.59
CA ALA A 89 -9.32 4.32 -10.37
C ALA A 89 -8.82 5.68 -9.89
N PHE A 90 -7.51 5.91 -9.98
CA PHE A 90 -6.94 7.24 -9.80
C PHE A 90 -7.05 8.02 -11.11
N SER A 91 -7.37 9.30 -11.03
CA SER A 91 -7.23 10.23 -12.13
C SER A 91 -5.77 10.69 -12.26
N ASP A 92 -5.37 11.16 -13.44
CA ASP A 92 -4.02 11.67 -13.65
C ASP A 92 -3.64 12.80 -12.65
N PRO A 93 -4.50 13.80 -12.35
CA PRO A 93 -4.19 14.82 -11.35
C PRO A 93 -3.99 14.25 -9.93
N GLU A 94 -4.71 13.18 -9.55
CA GLU A 94 -4.51 12.52 -8.26
C GLU A 94 -3.16 11.82 -8.21
N ILE A 95 -2.78 11.13 -9.28
CA ILE A 95 -1.46 10.48 -9.38
C ILE A 95 -0.36 11.52 -9.29
N GLU A 96 -0.43 12.59 -10.08
CA GLU A 96 0.54 13.68 -10.07
C GLU A 96 0.69 14.33 -8.68
N MET A 97 -0.44 14.55 -7.99
CA MET A 97 -0.44 15.07 -6.63
C MET A 97 0.30 14.13 -5.67
N LEU A 98 -0.01 12.82 -5.71
CA LEU A 98 0.62 11.83 -4.84
C LEU A 98 2.11 11.67 -5.13
N LEU A 99 2.50 11.71 -6.41
CA LEU A 99 3.91 11.71 -6.81
C LEU A 99 4.65 12.93 -6.27
N ARG A 100 4.10 14.14 -6.50
CA ARG A 100 4.70 15.39 -6.02
C ARG A 100 4.95 15.41 -4.52
N ILE A 101 4.01 14.89 -3.74
CA ILE A 101 4.09 14.88 -2.28
C ILE A 101 5.17 13.92 -1.79
N ASN A 102 5.30 12.78 -2.46
CA ASN A 102 6.29 11.77 -2.09
C ASN A 102 7.67 12.01 -2.72
N GLY A 103 7.77 12.87 -3.70
CA GLY A 103 9.01 13.15 -4.42
C GLY A 103 10.04 13.96 -3.65
N ASN A 104 9.66 14.49 -2.47
CA ASN A 104 10.54 15.33 -1.65
C ASN A 104 11.22 16.48 -2.43
N GLY A 105 10.44 17.11 -3.34
CA GLY A 105 10.92 18.19 -4.21
C GLY A 105 11.60 17.74 -5.50
N GLN A 106 11.75 16.44 -5.72
CA GLN A 106 12.33 15.90 -6.94
C GLN A 106 11.31 15.83 -8.08
N THR A 107 11.82 15.86 -9.30
CA THR A 107 11.03 15.68 -10.53
C THR A 107 10.82 14.19 -10.79
N TRP A 108 9.62 13.83 -11.21
CA TRP A 108 9.27 12.49 -11.63
C TRP A 108 9.30 12.37 -13.15
N GLU A 109 10.05 11.43 -13.66
CA GLU A 109 10.11 11.09 -15.08
C GLU A 109 9.28 9.84 -15.34
N ARG A 110 8.33 9.93 -16.27
CA ARG A 110 7.52 8.79 -16.67
C ARG A 110 8.31 7.89 -17.60
N SER A 111 8.49 6.64 -17.21
CA SER A 111 9.10 5.62 -18.05
C SER A 111 8.06 4.95 -18.96
N LYS A 112 8.54 4.26 -20.02
CA LYS A 112 7.66 3.51 -20.92
C LYS A 112 6.99 2.37 -20.16
N ALA A 113 5.68 2.47 -20.01
CA ALA A 113 4.88 1.46 -19.34
C ALA A 113 4.64 0.24 -20.24
N LYS A 114 4.48 -0.93 -19.61
CA LYS A 114 3.80 -2.08 -20.21
C LYS A 114 2.29 -1.84 -20.16
N ALA A 115 1.53 -2.49 -21.00
CA ALA A 115 0.08 -2.35 -21.01
C ALA A 115 -0.50 -2.51 -19.57
N GLY A 116 -1.27 -1.53 -19.12
CA GLY A 116 -1.90 -1.52 -17.80
C GLY A 116 -1.00 -1.16 -16.62
N LEU A 117 0.27 -0.81 -16.85
CA LEU A 117 1.22 -0.35 -15.83
C LEU A 117 1.84 0.99 -16.25
N TYR A 118 1.82 1.94 -15.36
CA TYR A 118 2.47 3.24 -15.50
C TYR A 118 3.57 3.33 -14.45
N GLU A 119 4.75 3.77 -14.86
CA GLU A 119 5.93 3.82 -14.01
C GLU A 119 6.57 5.20 -14.07
N TRP A 120 7.06 5.66 -12.93
CA TRP A 120 7.82 6.90 -12.78
C TRP A 120 9.04 6.62 -11.90
N ASN A 121 10.12 7.29 -12.20
CA ASN A 121 11.32 7.31 -11.39
C ASN A 121 11.73 8.76 -11.12
N THR A 122 12.34 9.03 -9.98
CA THR A 122 13.01 10.30 -9.74
C THR A 122 14.32 10.37 -10.52
N GLU A 123 14.81 11.58 -10.80
CA GLU A 123 16.04 11.80 -11.57
C GLU A 123 17.24 11.07 -10.96
N ASP A 124 17.34 11.04 -9.62
CA ASP A 124 18.39 10.30 -8.90
C ASP A 124 18.13 8.79 -8.78
N SER A 125 16.99 8.30 -9.29
CA SER A 125 16.54 6.90 -9.19
C SER A 125 16.37 6.38 -7.75
N GLU A 126 16.32 7.24 -6.74
CA GLU A 126 16.10 6.86 -5.36
C GLU A 126 14.64 6.48 -5.08
N LEU A 127 13.69 7.04 -5.84
CA LEU A 127 12.27 6.73 -5.73
C LEU A 127 11.72 6.16 -7.04
N ARG A 128 10.87 5.17 -6.90
CA ARG A 128 10.11 4.57 -8.00
C ARG A 128 8.64 4.54 -7.64
N ALA A 129 7.78 4.89 -8.58
CA ALA A 129 6.35 4.78 -8.46
C ALA A 129 5.78 3.88 -9.56
N VAL A 130 4.80 3.06 -9.21
CA VAL A 130 4.09 2.19 -10.15
C VAL A 130 2.59 2.33 -9.91
N TYR A 131 1.85 2.73 -10.92
CA TYR A 131 0.39 2.66 -10.94
C TYR A 131 -0.07 1.49 -11.79
N SER A 132 -0.91 0.66 -11.24
CA SER A 132 -1.56 -0.44 -11.95
C SER A 132 -3.03 -0.11 -12.19
N GLU A 133 -3.54 -0.47 -13.35
CA GLU A 133 -4.98 -0.44 -13.63
C GLU A 133 -5.80 -1.31 -12.68
N SER A 134 -5.15 -2.19 -11.89
CA SER A 134 -5.73 -2.85 -10.71
C SER A 134 -6.06 -1.88 -9.59
N LYS A 135 -5.86 -0.56 -9.83
CA LYS A 135 -6.32 0.54 -8.98
C LYS A 135 -5.54 0.69 -7.69
N PHE A 136 -4.23 0.53 -7.75
CA PHE A 136 -3.30 0.90 -6.69
C PHE A 136 -2.11 1.68 -7.25
N LEU A 137 -1.61 2.63 -6.46
CA LEU A 137 -0.35 3.33 -6.68
C LEU A 137 0.62 2.91 -5.58
N VAL A 138 1.78 2.43 -5.98
CA VAL A 138 2.87 2.07 -5.04
C VAL A 138 4.04 3.00 -5.29
N ILE A 139 4.59 3.56 -4.22
CA ILE A 139 5.79 4.39 -4.24
C ILE A 139 6.80 3.73 -3.32
N THR A 140 8.03 3.52 -3.79
CA THR A 140 9.07 2.77 -3.08
C THR A 140 10.41 3.46 -3.18
N THR A 141 11.25 3.26 -2.17
CA THR A 141 12.68 3.60 -2.26
C THR A 141 13.46 2.52 -2.99
N ALA A 142 14.62 2.86 -3.55
CA ALA A 142 15.58 1.89 -4.12
C ALA A 142 16.01 0.87 -3.06
N GLY A 143 16.17 1.28 -1.80
CA GLY A 143 16.49 0.41 -0.67
C GLY A 143 15.42 -0.65 -0.41
N TYR A 144 14.14 -0.29 -0.48
CA TYR A 144 13.02 -1.23 -0.34
C TYR A 144 13.06 -2.30 -1.44
N LEU A 145 13.22 -1.89 -2.69
CA LEU A 145 13.28 -2.80 -3.84
C LEU A 145 14.45 -3.79 -3.73
N LYS A 146 15.62 -3.31 -3.31
CA LYS A 146 16.80 -4.16 -3.08
C LYS A 146 16.52 -5.24 -2.02
N ARG A 147 15.91 -4.86 -0.88
CA ARG A 147 15.55 -5.83 0.17
C ARG A 147 14.54 -6.86 -0.31
N LEU A 148 13.54 -6.47 -1.10
CA LEU A 148 12.60 -7.42 -1.70
C LEU A 148 13.29 -8.43 -2.62
N GLU A 149 14.23 -7.97 -3.43
CA GLU A 149 14.99 -8.82 -4.34
C GLU A 149 15.86 -9.82 -3.60
N GLU A 150 16.56 -9.37 -2.55
CA GLU A 150 17.37 -10.23 -1.68
C GLU A 150 16.51 -11.27 -0.96
N ALA A 151 15.35 -10.88 -0.44
CA ALA A 151 14.41 -11.79 0.20
C ALA A 151 13.86 -12.83 -0.79
N ALA A 152 13.59 -12.44 -2.03
CA ALA A 152 13.17 -13.36 -3.08
C ALA A 152 14.27 -14.36 -3.46
N LYS A 153 15.52 -13.92 -3.56
CA LYS A 153 16.68 -14.79 -3.80
C LYS A 153 16.86 -15.82 -2.68
N LYS A 154 16.77 -15.38 -1.41
CA LYS A 154 16.86 -16.28 -0.24
C LYS A 154 15.75 -17.33 -0.23
N LYS A 155 14.50 -16.94 -0.54
CA LYS A 155 13.36 -17.88 -0.62
C LYS A 155 13.57 -18.92 -1.73
N LYS A 156 14.07 -18.52 -2.90
CA LYS A 156 14.36 -19.46 -3.99
C LYS A 156 15.43 -20.46 -3.59
N ALA A 157 16.53 -20.00 -3.00
CA ALA A 157 17.62 -20.88 -2.54
C ALA A 157 17.13 -21.90 -1.50
N ALA A 158 16.34 -21.46 -0.51
CA ALA A 158 15.76 -22.34 0.50
C ALA A 158 14.79 -23.39 -0.09
N ALA A 159 14.00 -22.99 -1.10
CA ALA A 159 13.09 -23.91 -1.79
C ALA A 159 13.83 -24.98 -2.60
N GLU A 160 14.95 -24.63 -3.22
CA GLU A 160 15.79 -25.58 -3.96
C GLU A 160 16.49 -26.56 -3.02
N GLU A 161 16.98 -26.08 -1.86
CA GLU A 161 17.58 -26.96 -0.85
C GLU A 161 16.59 -27.97 -0.29
N ASN A 162 15.35 -27.53 0.00
CA ASN A 162 14.31 -28.45 0.46
C ASN A 162 13.92 -29.49 -0.60
N LYS A 163 13.92 -29.15 -1.89
CA LYS A 163 13.68 -30.12 -2.96
C LYS A 163 14.77 -31.20 -3.04
N LYS A 164 16.03 -30.85 -2.75
CA LYS A 164 17.15 -31.79 -2.72
C LYS A 164 17.13 -32.71 -1.51
N LYS A 165 16.56 -32.26 -0.39
CA LYS A 165 16.48 -33.03 0.88
C LYS A 165 15.29 -34.00 0.94
N THR A 166 14.30 -33.88 0.05
CA THR A 166 13.19 -34.85 0.00
C THR A 166 13.66 -36.09 -0.75
N PRO A 167 13.92 -37.22 -0.06
CA PRO A 167 14.32 -38.47 -0.77
C PRO A 167 13.11 -38.88 -1.61
N SER A 168 13.39 -39.19 -2.89
CA SER A 168 12.43 -39.82 -3.77
C SER A 168 12.09 -41.18 -3.15
N HIS A 169 10.97 -41.22 -2.43
CA HIS A 169 10.42 -42.51 -2.04
C HIS A 169 9.97 -43.20 -3.33
N SER A 170 10.84 -44.04 -3.83
CA SER A 170 10.55 -44.99 -4.89
C SER A 170 9.33 -45.76 -4.50
N ARG A 171 8.23 -45.45 -5.17
CA ARG A 171 6.96 -46.18 -5.06
C ARG A 171 7.22 -47.61 -5.54
N GLU A 172 7.63 -48.47 -4.59
CA GLU A 172 7.64 -49.89 -4.81
C GLU A 172 6.24 -50.36 -5.24
N LYS A 173 6.18 -50.86 -6.44
CA LYS A 173 5.02 -51.51 -7.03
C LYS A 173 4.71 -52.78 -6.27
N GLY A 174 3.93 -52.66 -5.18
CA GLY A 174 3.35 -53.82 -4.47
C GLY A 174 2.18 -54.38 -5.26
N THR A 175 2.39 -55.57 -5.70
CA THR A 175 1.56 -56.53 -6.44
C THR A 175 0.20 -56.76 -5.83
N ALA A 176 -0.81 -56.81 -6.71
CA ALA A 176 -2.05 -57.53 -6.68
C ALA A 176 -2.57 -58.10 -5.34
N GLY A 177 -3.72 -57.60 -4.89
CA GLY A 177 -4.61 -58.19 -3.88
C GLY A 177 -6.03 -57.99 -4.28
N ASN A 178 -6.54 -58.90 -5.12
CA ASN A 178 -7.95 -59.09 -5.46
C ASN A 178 -8.78 -59.35 -4.23
N ARG A 179 -9.71 -58.46 -3.83
CA ARG A 179 -10.86 -58.79 -2.98
C ARG A 179 -12.11 -58.13 -3.48
N LYS A 180 -12.95 -58.98 -3.92
CA LYS A 180 -14.33 -59.07 -4.38
C LYS A 180 -15.33 -58.56 -3.36
N SER A 181 -16.34 -57.87 -3.86
CA SER A 181 -17.76 -57.77 -3.42
C SER A 181 -18.05 -57.15 -2.06
N THR A 182 -18.95 -56.18 -1.93
CA THR A 182 -20.41 -56.40 -1.98
C THR A 182 -21.12 -55.04 -1.94
N PRO A 183 -22.20 -54.81 -2.66
CA PRO A 183 -22.99 -53.58 -2.56
C PRO A 183 -24.02 -53.70 -1.44
N SER A 184 -24.29 -52.62 -0.74
CA SER A 184 -25.47 -52.53 0.14
C SER A 184 -26.20 -51.20 -0.04
N PRO A 185 -27.50 -51.21 -0.03
CA PRO A 185 -28.33 -50.15 -0.60
C PRO A 185 -28.89 -49.16 0.41
N GLY A 186 -29.22 -47.97 -0.05
CA GLY A 186 -30.40 -47.25 0.31
C GLY A 186 -30.55 -46.64 1.68
N LYS A 187 -30.75 -45.28 1.62
CA LYS A 187 -31.87 -44.59 2.30
C LYS A 187 -31.84 -43.14 1.86
N SER A 188 -32.69 -42.79 0.93
CA SER A 188 -33.95 -42.03 1.06
C SER A 188 -33.92 -40.81 1.98
N SER A 189 -34.15 -39.69 1.31
CA SER A 189 -34.64 -38.38 1.79
C SER A 189 -35.64 -38.44 2.97
N PRO A 190 -35.88 -37.29 3.63
CA PRO A 190 -36.94 -36.46 3.09
C PRO A 190 -36.66 -34.95 3.12
N ALA A 191 -37.40 -34.26 2.24
CA ALA A 191 -37.73 -32.89 2.22
C ALA A 191 -38.41 -32.40 3.49
N SER A 192 -38.19 -31.15 3.88
CA SER A 192 -39.17 -30.40 4.67
C SER A 192 -39.33 -29.00 4.08
N GLU A 193 -40.47 -28.82 3.46
CA GLU A 193 -41.17 -27.56 3.29
C GLU A 193 -41.42 -26.91 4.66
N GLY A 194 -41.45 -25.58 4.65
CA GLY A 194 -41.89 -24.73 5.74
C GLY A 194 -41.83 -23.27 5.26
N ARG A 195 -42.75 -22.81 4.68
CA ARG A 195 -43.94 -21.94 4.66
C ARG A 195 -44.20 -21.29 6.03
N GLY A 196 -44.40 -20.01 6.05
CA GLY A 196 -44.94 -19.23 7.19
C GLY A 196 -44.48 -17.79 7.16
N ASP A 197 -45.41 -16.99 6.69
CA ASP A 197 -45.88 -15.63 7.03
C ASP A 197 -44.88 -14.49 7.04
#